data_c5a6c6de2d97c52b76ac080d3ed3e358
#
_entry.id   c5a6c6de2d97c52b76ac080d3ed3e358
#
_cell.length_a   1.000
_cell.length_b   1.000
_cell.length_c   1.000
_cell.angle_alpha   90.00
_cell.angle_beta   90.00
_cell.angle_gamma   90.00
#
_symmetry.space_group_name_H-M   'P 1'
#
loop_
_entity.id
_entity.type
_entity.pdbx_description
1 polymer ?
#
loop_
_entity_poly.entity_id
_entity_poly.type
_entity_poly.pdbx_seq_one_letter_code
_entity_poly.pdbx_strand_id
1 'polypeptide(L)'
;MHLITGGAGYLGSEIIRQLTAKGHQVRALVLPGDPLAARLPEGVEVVEGDILNQADLARFFDAGAGPHTVIHCASLITMSMKMTDRIWQINVQGTQNIIDACLTSGVQRLIHVASVHAITELPQGQVMAEPDTMAPEQVVGAYGQSKAAAVGLVMAARRDRGLPANIVYPAGLSGPGDFAKGNLTQMFLDYMKGSITLGMKGGYNFTDVRDVAAAIVTLALAGKQGEDYVLAGEYIRIMDLIGHFQRITGGKKVTAYCPMWLARALLPALNLIYKIRGVKPVFSNYSLYTIGANALFDSGKAARDLNYRPRPIAETLEDTARWLM
;
A
#
# COMPACT_ATOMS: atom_id res chain seq x y z
N MET A 1 19.01 9.45 -10.99
CA MET A 1 17.57 9.56 -11.34
C MET A 1 16.78 8.55 -10.52
N HIS A 2 15.52 8.86 -10.17
CA HIS A 2 14.62 7.94 -9.49
C HIS A 2 13.57 7.39 -10.47
N LEU A 3 13.51 6.06 -10.60
CA LEU A 3 12.58 5.35 -11.48
C LEU A 3 11.44 4.79 -10.63
N ILE A 4 10.20 5.20 -10.86
CA ILE A 4 9.07 4.84 -10.00
C ILE A 4 7.99 4.12 -10.81
N THR A 5 7.74 2.85 -10.49
CA THR A 5 6.60 2.12 -11.07
C THR A 5 5.35 2.33 -10.24
N GLY A 6 4.18 2.37 -10.88
CA GLY A 6 2.95 2.74 -10.20
C GLY A 6 2.94 4.22 -9.79
N GLY A 7 3.59 5.07 -10.59
CA GLY A 7 3.81 6.49 -10.29
C GLY A 7 2.51 7.30 -10.13
N ALA A 8 1.45 6.95 -10.87
CA ALA A 8 0.14 7.60 -10.75
C ALA A 8 -0.69 7.08 -9.56
N GLY A 9 -0.26 6.01 -8.88
CA GLY A 9 -0.92 5.47 -7.70
C GLY A 9 -0.76 6.37 -6.46
N TYR A 10 -1.54 6.09 -5.41
CA TYR A 10 -1.62 6.93 -4.21
C TYR A 10 -0.25 7.16 -3.54
N LEU A 11 0.49 6.09 -3.22
CA LEU A 11 1.81 6.22 -2.62
C LEU A 11 2.86 6.69 -3.63
N GLY A 12 2.82 6.16 -4.87
CA GLY A 12 3.78 6.51 -5.91
C GLY A 12 3.78 8.01 -6.24
N SER A 13 2.59 8.60 -6.38
CA SER A 13 2.43 10.03 -6.67
C SER A 13 2.94 10.92 -5.52
N GLU A 14 2.74 10.50 -4.27
CA GLU A 14 3.25 11.24 -3.11
C GLU A 14 4.78 11.15 -2.99
N ILE A 15 5.38 9.98 -3.28
CA ILE A 15 6.84 9.84 -3.36
C ILE A 15 7.40 10.75 -4.46
N ILE A 16 6.78 10.77 -5.63
CA ILE A 16 7.18 11.63 -6.75
C ILE A 16 7.12 13.09 -6.33
N ARG A 17 6.01 13.52 -5.74
CA ARG A 17 5.83 14.89 -5.25
C ARG A 17 6.94 15.31 -4.28
N GLN A 18 7.33 14.45 -3.34
CA GLN A 18 8.38 14.74 -2.37
C GLN A 18 9.78 14.75 -2.98
N LEU A 19 10.07 13.87 -3.94
CA LEU A 19 11.34 13.86 -4.65
C LEU A 19 11.51 15.09 -5.54
N THR A 20 10.48 15.45 -6.31
CA THR A 20 10.50 16.63 -7.18
C THR A 20 10.59 17.92 -6.38
N ALA A 21 9.90 18.03 -5.24
CA ALA A 21 10.02 19.18 -4.33
C ALA A 21 11.43 19.35 -3.75
N LYS A 22 12.25 18.27 -3.73
CA LYS A 22 13.67 18.30 -3.33
C LYS A 22 14.63 18.49 -4.53
N GLY A 23 14.10 18.73 -5.73
CA GLY A 23 14.90 18.94 -6.95
C GLY A 23 15.45 17.67 -7.59
N HIS A 24 14.97 16.48 -7.20
CA HIS A 24 15.42 15.23 -7.80
C HIS A 24 14.70 14.94 -9.12
N GLN A 25 15.44 14.40 -10.09
CA GLN A 25 14.89 13.93 -11.35
C GLN A 25 14.14 12.62 -11.14
N VAL A 26 12.92 12.56 -11.66
CA VAL A 26 12.01 11.41 -11.52
C VAL A 26 11.48 11.00 -12.88
N ARG A 27 11.52 9.68 -13.14
CA ARG A 27 10.82 9.02 -14.25
C ARG A 27 9.77 8.10 -13.67
N ALA A 28 8.53 8.23 -14.12
CA ALA A 28 7.39 7.47 -13.64
C ALA A 28 6.86 6.52 -14.73
N LEU A 29 6.75 5.22 -14.39
CA LEU A 29 6.01 4.27 -15.22
C LEU A 29 4.54 4.28 -14.80
N VAL A 30 3.66 4.57 -15.75
CA VAL A 30 2.20 4.58 -15.58
C VAL A 30 1.55 3.70 -16.63
N LEU A 31 0.37 3.15 -16.33
CA LEU A 31 -0.36 2.38 -17.33
C LEU A 31 -0.81 3.28 -18.49
N PRO A 32 -0.85 2.76 -19.73
CA PRO A 32 -1.35 3.51 -20.87
C PRO A 32 -2.75 4.06 -20.63
N GLY A 33 -2.93 5.36 -20.85
CA GLY A 33 -4.20 6.05 -20.68
C GLY A 33 -4.67 6.20 -19.22
N ASP A 34 -3.81 6.05 -18.22
CA ASP A 34 -4.16 6.32 -16.83
C ASP A 34 -4.46 7.81 -16.61
N PRO A 35 -5.72 8.20 -16.29
CA PRO A 35 -6.09 9.59 -16.16
C PRO A 35 -5.39 10.28 -14.97
N LEU A 36 -4.89 9.53 -14.02
CA LEU A 36 -4.15 10.08 -12.86
C LEU A 36 -2.73 10.52 -13.23
N ALA A 37 -2.19 10.07 -14.37
CA ALA A 37 -0.88 10.51 -14.85
C ALA A 37 -0.82 12.04 -15.04
N ALA A 38 -1.92 12.67 -15.48
CA ALA A 38 -2.01 14.12 -15.63
C ALA A 38 -1.91 14.92 -14.31
N ARG A 39 -1.93 14.25 -13.16
CA ARG A 39 -1.81 14.86 -11.83
C ARG A 39 -0.38 14.83 -11.28
N LEU A 40 0.55 14.20 -12.00
CA LEU A 40 1.95 14.18 -11.60
C LEU A 40 2.54 15.60 -11.73
N PRO A 41 3.50 15.96 -10.85
CA PRO A 41 4.15 17.27 -10.89
C PRO A 41 4.81 17.55 -12.26
N GLU A 42 4.89 18.81 -12.63
CA GLU A 42 5.69 19.24 -13.78
C GLU A 42 7.16 18.80 -13.66
N GLY A 43 7.78 18.47 -14.79
CA GLY A 43 9.18 18.01 -14.84
C GLY A 43 9.36 16.52 -14.53
N VAL A 44 8.31 15.79 -14.22
CA VAL A 44 8.35 14.32 -14.14
C VAL A 44 8.32 13.74 -15.54
N GLU A 45 9.29 12.90 -15.85
CA GLU A 45 9.29 12.15 -17.11
C GLU A 45 8.31 10.98 -17.01
N VAL A 46 7.22 11.05 -17.75
CA VAL A 46 6.18 10.01 -17.75
C VAL A 46 6.42 9.04 -18.90
N VAL A 47 6.56 7.76 -18.58
CA VAL A 47 6.63 6.64 -19.54
C VAL A 47 5.36 5.80 -19.40
N GLU A 48 4.58 5.72 -20.46
CA GLU A 48 3.44 4.80 -20.51
C GLU A 48 3.93 3.37 -20.80
N GLY A 49 3.49 2.40 -19.95
CA GLY A 49 3.85 1.00 -20.11
C GLY A 49 3.32 0.10 -19.01
N ASP A 50 3.45 -1.19 -19.24
CA ASP A 50 3.05 -2.26 -18.32
C ASP A 50 4.29 -3.00 -17.80
N ILE A 51 4.35 -3.24 -16.49
CA ILE A 51 5.44 -4.04 -15.86
C ILE A 51 5.48 -5.49 -16.35
N LEU A 52 4.43 -5.96 -17.02
CA LEU A 52 4.39 -7.27 -17.67
C LEU A 52 4.98 -7.28 -19.08
N ASN A 53 5.22 -6.11 -19.67
CA ASN A 53 5.75 -5.97 -21.02
C ASN A 53 7.24 -5.63 -20.99
N GLN A 54 8.08 -6.53 -21.50
CA GLN A 54 9.53 -6.36 -21.49
C GLN A 54 10.01 -5.15 -22.33
N ALA A 55 9.33 -4.84 -23.44
CA ALA A 55 9.69 -3.70 -24.28
C ALA A 55 9.38 -2.37 -23.57
N ASP A 56 8.28 -2.31 -22.78
CA ASP A 56 7.95 -1.16 -21.96
C ASP A 56 8.97 -0.95 -20.85
N LEU A 57 9.38 -2.04 -20.19
CA LEU A 57 10.43 -1.99 -19.17
C LEU A 57 11.77 -1.56 -19.77
N ALA A 58 12.14 -2.07 -20.95
CA ALA A 58 13.37 -1.63 -21.63
C ALA A 58 13.37 -0.11 -21.87
N ARG A 59 12.25 0.47 -22.34
CA ARG A 59 12.12 1.93 -22.51
C ARG A 59 12.16 2.66 -21.16
N PHE A 60 11.51 2.11 -20.13
CA PHE A 60 11.48 2.74 -18.81
C PHE A 60 12.86 2.78 -18.14
N PHE A 61 13.66 1.73 -18.30
CA PHE A 61 15.01 1.64 -17.73
C PHE A 61 16.09 2.33 -18.60
N ASP A 62 15.78 2.70 -19.86
CA ASP A 62 16.66 3.52 -20.70
C ASP A 62 16.63 4.99 -20.24
N ALA A 63 17.16 5.24 -19.05
CA ALA A 63 17.12 6.52 -18.36
C ALA A 63 18.44 7.31 -18.43
N GLY A 64 19.29 6.98 -19.40
CA GLY A 64 20.61 7.58 -19.55
C GLY A 64 21.67 7.02 -18.60
N ALA A 65 22.87 7.57 -18.66
CA ALA A 65 23.99 7.14 -17.82
C ALA A 65 23.84 7.67 -16.38
N GLY A 66 24.20 6.86 -15.42
CA GLY A 66 24.26 7.25 -14.00
C GLY A 66 23.61 6.24 -13.04
N PRO A 67 23.81 6.42 -11.75
CA PRO A 67 23.18 5.57 -10.76
C PRO A 67 21.67 5.84 -10.70
N HIS A 68 20.89 4.77 -10.83
CA HIS A 68 19.43 4.86 -10.71
C HIS A 68 18.95 4.16 -9.44
N THR A 69 17.97 4.78 -8.77
CA THR A 69 17.21 4.16 -7.70
C THR A 69 15.81 3.83 -8.22
N VAL A 70 15.42 2.57 -8.14
CA VAL A 70 14.09 2.10 -8.53
C VAL A 70 13.20 1.98 -7.30
N ILE A 71 12.00 2.56 -7.36
CA ILE A 71 10.98 2.40 -6.32
C ILE A 71 9.78 1.69 -6.94
N HIS A 72 9.58 0.44 -6.56
CA HIS A 72 8.55 -0.42 -7.14
C HIS A 72 7.27 -0.37 -6.31
N CYS A 73 6.34 0.55 -6.70
CA CYS A 73 5.03 0.72 -6.07
C CYS A 73 3.89 0.02 -6.83
N ALA A 74 4.10 -0.36 -8.09
CA ALA A 74 3.06 -0.98 -8.92
C ALA A 74 2.57 -2.29 -8.28
N SER A 75 1.27 -2.40 -8.05
CA SER A 75 0.64 -3.56 -7.44
C SER A 75 -0.87 -3.53 -7.64
N LEU A 76 -1.48 -4.69 -7.77
CA LEU A 76 -2.93 -4.85 -7.77
C LEU A 76 -3.41 -5.19 -6.35
N ILE A 77 -4.15 -4.26 -5.72
CA ILE A 77 -4.78 -4.47 -4.41
C ILE A 77 -6.13 -5.14 -4.62
N THR A 78 -6.42 -6.18 -3.84
CA THR A 78 -7.69 -6.90 -3.91
C THR A 78 -8.18 -7.30 -2.53
N MET A 79 -9.52 -7.34 -2.38
CA MET A 79 -10.21 -7.88 -1.20
C MET A 79 -10.66 -9.34 -1.40
N SER A 80 -10.10 -10.03 -2.40
CA SER A 80 -10.40 -11.42 -2.69
C SER A 80 -9.63 -12.36 -1.75
N MET A 81 -10.32 -13.41 -1.29
CA MET A 81 -9.67 -14.54 -0.61
C MET A 81 -8.96 -15.48 -1.60
N LYS A 82 -9.40 -15.49 -2.86
CA LYS A 82 -8.89 -16.40 -3.88
C LYS A 82 -7.89 -15.71 -4.79
N MET A 83 -6.74 -16.33 -4.96
CA MET A 83 -5.75 -15.95 -5.97
C MET A 83 -6.36 -16.08 -7.36
N THR A 84 -6.06 -15.11 -8.23
CA THR A 84 -6.36 -15.16 -9.65
C THR A 84 -5.08 -14.97 -10.45
N ASP A 85 -5.07 -15.43 -11.70
CA ASP A 85 -3.92 -15.28 -12.59
C ASP A 85 -3.50 -13.81 -12.72
N ARG A 86 -4.47 -12.90 -12.83
CA ARG A 86 -4.19 -11.47 -12.93
C ARG A 86 -3.47 -10.91 -11.69
N ILE A 87 -3.88 -11.31 -10.48
CA ILE A 87 -3.21 -10.88 -9.23
C ILE A 87 -1.78 -11.42 -9.21
N TRP A 88 -1.62 -12.70 -9.54
CA TRP A 88 -0.31 -13.34 -9.59
C TRP A 88 0.60 -12.69 -10.64
N GLN A 89 0.12 -12.52 -11.85
CA GLN A 89 0.89 -11.89 -12.92
C GLN A 89 1.36 -10.50 -12.52
N ILE A 90 0.46 -9.61 -12.05
CA ILE A 90 0.85 -8.23 -11.73
C ILE A 90 1.78 -8.20 -10.52
N ASN A 91 1.42 -8.85 -9.41
CA ASN A 91 2.15 -8.67 -8.15
C ASN A 91 3.41 -9.54 -8.07
N VAL A 92 3.43 -10.72 -8.67
CA VAL A 92 4.55 -11.66 -8.58
C VAL A 92 5.40 -11.63 -9.84
N GLN A 93 4.81 -11.90 -11.02
CA GLN A 93 5.56 -11.89 -12.28
C GLN A 93 6.04 -10.48 -12.63
N GLY A 94 5.21 -9.44 -12.40
CA GLY A 94 5.61 -8.04 -12.58
C GLY A 94 6.81 -7.68 -11.69
N THR A 95 6.80 -8.10 -10.41
CA THR A 95 7.96 -7.91 -9.52
C THR A 95 9.20 -8.66 -10.02
N GLN A 96 9.04 -9.90 -10.53
CA GLN A 96 10.16 -10.64 -11.13
C GLN A 96 10.75 -9.88 -12.33
N ASN A 97 9.91 -9.33 -13.20
CA ASN A 97 10.36 -8.54 -14.35
C ASN A 97 11.14 -7.30 -13.93
N ILE A 98 10.70 -6.62 -12.85
CA ILE A 98 11.42 -5.47 -12.28
C ILE A 98 12.77 -5.90 -11.69
N ILE A 99 12.84 -7.02 -10.99
CA ILE A 99 14.10 -7.59 -10.47
C ILE A 99 15.09 -7.80 -11.62
N ASP A 100 14.64 -8.46 -12.67
CA ASP A 100 15.49 -8.81 -13.83
C ASP A 100 15.95 -7.53 -14.57
N ALA A 101 15.06 -6.55 -14.76
CA ALA A 101 15.41 -5.26 -15.33
C ALA A 101 16.43 -4.49 -14.46
N CYS A 102 16.25 -4.48 -13.12
CA CYS A 102 17.20 -3.87 -12.20
C CYS A 102 18.61 -4.49 -12.29
N LEU A 103 18.69 -5.81 -12.36
CA LEU A 103 19.97 -6.51 -12.47
C LEU A 103 20.63 -6.26 -13.82
N THR A 104 19.85 -6.26 -14.91
CA THR A 104 20.37 -6.00 -16.27
C THR A 104 20.88 -4.56 -16.42
N SER A 105 20.18 -3.59 -15.83
CA SER A 105 20.53 -2.17 -15.91
C SER A 105 21.54 -1.72 -14.86
N GLY A 106 21.95 -2.60 -13.94
CA GLY A 106 22.92 -2.27 -12.89
C GLY A 106 22.48 -1.12 -11.98
N VAL A 107 21.22 -1.17 -11.52
CA VAL A 107 20.70 -0.09 -10.65
C VAL A 107 21.44 -0.02 -9.32
N GLN A 108 21.57 1.20 -8.78
CA GLN A 108 22.20 1.42 -7.48
C GLN A 108 21.36 0.85 -6.32
N ARG A 109 20.01 0.86 -6.48
CA ARG A 109 19.09 0.42 -5.43
C ARG A 109 17.70 0.10 -6.02
N LEU A 110 17.12 -0.99 -5.53
CA LEU A 110 15.70 -1.26 -5.64
C LEU A 110 15.04 -1.09 -4.27
N ILE A 111 13.97 -0.30 -4.18
CA ILE A 111 13.08 -0.26 -3.02
C ILE A 111 11.77 -0.93 -3.42
N HIS A 112 11.52 -2.11 -2.89
CA HIS A 112 10.28 -2.84 -3.13
C HIS A 112 9.23 -2.46 -2.09
N VAL A 113 8.11 -1.88 -2.53
CA VAL A 113 6.98 -1.58 -1.66
C VAL A 113 6.10 -2.80 -1.51
N ALA A 114 6.29 -3.50 -0.39
CA ALA A 114 5.50 -4.65 0.02
C ALA A 114 4.18 -4.20 0.71
N SER A 115 3.84 -4.81 1.82
CA SER A 115 2.74 -4.46 2.73
C SER A 115 2.89 -5.24 4.03
N VAL A 116 2.40 -4.74 5.15
CA VAL A 116 2.26 -5.54 6.38
C VAL A 116 1.39 -6.79 6.18
N HIS A 117 0.51 -6.80 5.18
CA HIS A 117 -0.26 -7.99 4.80
C HIS A 117 0.59 -9.15 4.25
N ALA A 118 1.85 -8.90 3.88
CA ALA A 118 2.77 -9.97 3.48
C ALA A 118 3.39 -10.71 4.67
N ILE A 119 3.33 -10.12 5.86
CA ILE A 119 3.90 -10.69 7.08
C ILE A 119 2.95 -11.76 7.62
N THR A 120 3.49 -12.93 7.97
CA THR A 120 2.71 -13.99 8.62
C THR A 120 2.16 -13.49 9.96
N GLU A 121 0.85 -13.62 10.15
CA GLU A 121 0.17 -13.14 11.34
C GLU A 121 0.63 -13.93 12.59
N LEU A 122 1.03 -13.20 13.62
CA LEU A 122 1.30 -13.76 14.94
C LEU A 122 0.02 -13.75 15.80
N PRO A 123 -0.06 -14.59 16.85
CA PRO A 123 -1.16 -14.56 17.81
C PRO A 123 -1.49 -13.16 18.32
N GLN A 124 -2.76 -12.93 18.65
CA GLN A 124 -3.23 -11.64 19.18
C GLN A 124 -2.37 -11.15 20.35
N GLY A 125 -2.01 -9.87 20.30
CA GLY A 125 -1.17 -9.22 21.33
C GLY A 125 0.33 -9.36 21.10
N GLN A 126 0.79 -10.16 20.16
CA GLN A 126 2.19 -10.23 19.77
C GLN A 126 2.50 -9.18 18.69
N VAL A 127 3.64 -8.53 18.82
CA VAL A 127 4.07 -7.47 17.88
C VAL A 127 4.82 -8.10 16.72
N MET A 128 4.43 -7.75 15.49
CA MET A 128 5.06 -8.20 14.25
C MET A 128 6.11 -7.18 13.79
N ALA A 129 7.25 -7.68 13.33
CA ALA A 129 8.36 -6.89 12.79
C ALA A 129 8.72 -7.39 11.38
N GLU A 130 9.84 -6.88 10.86
CA GLU A 130 10.38 -7.32 9.58
C GLU A 130 10.70 -8.82 9.61
N PRO A 131 10.16 -9.62 8.65
CA PRO A 131 10.41 -11.05 8.63
C PRO A 131 11.77 -11.39 8.00
N ASP A 132 12.46 -12.39 8.53
CA ASP A 132 13.69 -12.94 7.93
C ASP A 132 13.41 -13.84 6.73
N THR A 133 12.23 -14.45 6.68
CA THR A 133 11.80 -15.36 5.62
C THR A 133 10.31 -15.18 5.32
N MET A 134 9.89 -15.57 4.12
CA MET A 134 8.49 -15.48 3.71
C MET A 134 7.85 -16.86 3.61
N ALA A 135 6.60 -16.96 4.03
CA ALA A 135 5.75 -18.15 3.94
C ALA A 135 4.38 -17.76 3.33
N PRO A 136 4.29 -17.54 2.00
CA PRO A 136 3.07 -17.08 1.35
C PRO A 136 1.84 -17.94 1.64
N GLU A 137 2.04 -19.26 1.83
CA GLU A 137 0.99 -20.23 2.14
C GLU A 137 0.37 -20.04 3.54
N GLN A 138 1.09 -19.38 4.45
CA GLN A 138 0.62 -19.05 5.80
C GLN A 138 -0.10 -17.69 5.87
N VAL A 139 -0.06 -16.92 4.78
CA VAL A 139 -0.67 -15.60 4.71
C VAL A 139 -2.10 -15.71 4.21
N VAL A 140 -3.02 -14.97 4.81
CA VAL A 140 -4.44 -15.00 4.46
C VAL A 140 -4.77 -13.98 3.37
N GLY A 141 -5.51 -14.46 2.35
CA GLY A 141 -6.02 -13.63 1.26
C GLY A 141 -5.05 -13.43 0.10
N ALA A 142 -5.62 -13.30 -1.10
CA ALA A 142 -4.84 -13.28 -2.34
C ALA A 142 -3.84 -12.12 -2.41
N TYR A 143 -4.20 -10.95 -1.88
CA TYR A 143 -3.30 -9.80 -1.85
C TYR A 143 -2.07 -10.08 -0.98
N GLY A 144 -2.28 -10.49 0.28
CA GLY A 144 -1.19 -10.79 1.21
C GLY A 144 -0.28 -11.89 0.67
N GLN A 145 -0.86 -13.00 0.17
CA GLN A 145 -0.12 -14.10 -0.43
C GLN A 145 0.75 -13.65 -1.62
N SER A 146 0.19 -12.84 -2.52
CA SER A 146 0.94 -12.34 -3.68
C SER A 146 2.06 -11.39 -3.28
N LYS A 147 1.85 -10.54 -2.27
CA LYS A 147 2.90 -9.65 -1.74
C LYS A 147 3.99 -10.45 -1.02
N ALA A 148 3.62 -11.47 -0.25
CA ALA A 148 4.58 -12.37 0.40
C ALA A 148 5.45 -13.13 -0.63
N ALA A 149 4.83 -13.64 -1.70
CA ALA A 149 5.56 -14.29 -2.78
C ALA A 149 6.52 -13.32 -3.49
N ALA A 150 6.07 -12.09 -3.79
CA ALA A 150 6.91 -11.05 -4.40
C ALA A 150 8.11 -10.68 -3.51
N VAL A 151 7.88 -10.51 -2.20
CA VAL A 151 8.96 -10.29 -1.22
C VAL A 151 9.97 -11.44 -1.24
N GLY A 152 9.49 -12.69 -1.27
CA GLY A 152 10.36 -13.87 -1.38
C GLY A 152 11.29 -13.82 -2.60
N LEU A 153 10.78 -13.34 -3.76
CA LEU A 153 11.60 -13.14 -4.96
C LEU A 153 12.68 -12.07 -4.76
N VAL A 154 12.34 -10.95 -4.13
CA VAL A 154 13.31 -9.87 -3.84
C VAL A 154 14.38 -10.35 -2.87
N MET A 155 14.00 -11.05 -1.80
CA MET A 155 14.94 -11.62 -0.82
C MET A 155 15.88 -12.64 -1.49
N ALA A 156 15.36 -13.53 -2.34
CA ALA A 156 16.15 -14.49 -3.09
C ALA A 156 17.13 -13.79 -4.05
N ALA A 157 16.67 -12.78 -4.82
CA ALA A 157 17.52 -12.03 -5.72
C ALA A 157 18.63 -11.25 -4.98
N ARG A 158 18.32 -10.71 -3.80
CA ARG A 158 19.31 -10.06 -2.91
C ARG A 158 20.38 -11.05 -2.48
N ARG A 159 19.99 -12.23 -2.01
CA ARG A 159 20.90 -13.27 -1.52
C ARG A 159 21.73 -13.94 -2.63
N ASP A 160 21.06 -14.32 -3.71
CA ASP A 160 21.63 -15.25 -4.71
C ASP A 160 22.21 -14.52 -5.93
N ARG A 161 21.74 -13.31 -6.23
CA ARG A 161 22.11 -12.53 -7.43
C ARG A 161 22.74 -11.17 -7.10
N GLY A 162 22.91 -10.84 -5.81
CA GLY A 162 23.52 -9.58 -5.38
C GLY A 162 22.68 -8.33 -5.69
N LEU A 163 21.35 -8.45 -5.85
CA LEU A 163 20.48 -7.31 -6.09
C LEU A 163 20.57 -6.32 -4.92
N PRO A 164 20.94 -5.05 -5.13
CA PRO A 164 20.96 -4.03 -4.08
C PRO A 164 19.54 -3.60 -3.74
N ALA A 165 18.84 -4.34 -2.90
CA ALA A 165 17.43 -4.15 -2.62
C ALA A 165 17.13 -3.89 -1.14
N ASN A 166 16.12 -3.05 -0.91
CA ASN A 166 15.43 -2.84 0.36
C ASN A 166 13.94 -3.17 0.20
N ILE A 167 13.30 -3.61 1.27
CA ILE A 167 11.87 -3.89 1.29
C ILE A 167 11.22 -3.00 2.35
N VAL A 168 10.10 -2.37 2.01
CA VAL A 168 9.30 -1.61 2.97
C VAL A 168 7.91 -2.24 3.08
N TYR A 169 7.39 -2.32 4.30
CA TYR A 169 6.10 -2.92 4.63
C TYR A 169 5.15 -1.85 5.20
N PRO A 170 4.51 -1.04 4.35
CA PRO A 170 3.52 -0.08 4.82
C PRO A 170 2.30 -0.76 5.42
N ALA A 171 1.74 -0.18 6.49
CA ALA A 171 0.40 -0.49 6.99
C ALA A 171 -0.69 0.13 6.11
N GLY A 172 -1.92 0.16 6.57
CA GLY A 172 -3.02 0.79 5.84
C GLY A 172 -2.76 2.28 5.60
N LEU A 173 -2.70 2.69 4.34
CA LEU A 173 -2.44 4.08 4.00
C LEU A 173 -3.70 4.93 4.12
N SER A 174 -3.55 6.11 4.71
CA SER A 174 -4.56 7.16 4.81
C SER A 174 -3.92 8.51 4.53
N GLY A 175 -4.73 9.54 4.33
CA GLY A 175 -4.25 10.89 4.07
C GLY A 175 -4.85 11.50 2.81
N PRO A 176 -4.57 12.79 2.53
CA PRO A 176 -5.02 13.47 1.32
C PRO A 176 -4.36 12.90 0.06
N GLY A 177 -4.98 13.13 -1.10
CA GLY A 177 -4.42 12.75 -2.40
C GLY A 177 -4.80 11.35 -2.90
N ASP A 178 -5.67 10.62 -2.22
CA ASP A 178 -6.18 9.32 -2.68
C ASP A 178 -7.27 9.47 -3.74
N PHE A 179 -6.87 9.91 -4.93
CA PHE A 179 -7.79 10.10 -6.06
C PHE A 179 -8.42 8.80 -6.57
N ALA A 180 -7.79 7.66 -6.29
CA ALA A 180 -8.33 6.34 -6.61
C ALA A 180 -9.44 5.89 -5.64
N LYS A 181 -9.64 6.63 -4.54
CA LYS A 181 -10.64 6.34 -3.49
C LYS A 181 -10.49 4.92 -2.95
N GLY A 182 -9.33 4.64 -2.37
CA GLY A 182 -9.06 3.37 -1.69
C GLY A 182 -10.01 3.12 -0.51
N ASN A 183 -9.85 1.98 0.13
CA ASN A 183 -10.84 1.46 1.08
C ASN A 183 -11.16 2.41 2.24
N LEU A 184 -10.17 3.09 2.84
CA LEU A 184 -10.43 4.00 3.95
C LEU A 184 -11.09 5.29 3.49
N THR A 185 -10.63 5.85 2.37
CA THR A 185 -11.26 7.02 1.74
C THR A 185 -12.71 6.72 1.36
N GLN A 186 -12.96 5.53 0.78
CA GLN A 186 -14.32 5.11 0.46
C GLN A 186 -15.19 4.94 1.70
N MET A 187 -14.64 4.36 2.78
CA MET A 187 -15.35 4.23 4.06
C MET A 187 -15.72 5.60 4.64
N PHE A 188 -14.83 6.58 4.56
CA PHE A 188 -15.13 7.95 4.98
C PHE A 188 -16.25 8.57 4.14
N LEU A 189 -16.20 8.43 2.82
CA LEU A 189 -17.24 8.92 1.92
C LEU A 189 -18.60 8.24 2.16
N ASP A 190 -18.59 6.94 2.44
CA ASP A 190 -19.81 6.18 2.75
C ASP A 190 -20.40 6.59 4.12
N TYR A 191 -19.54 6.95 5.08
CA TYR A 191 -19.99 7.54 6.34
C TYR A 191 -20.66 8.91 6.08
N MET A 192 -20.04 9.78 5.31
CA MET A 192 -20.61 11.09 4.96
C MET A 192 -21.98 10.98 4.27
N LYS A 193 -22.17 9.95 3.43
CA LYS A 193 -23.46 9.65 2.79
C LYS A 193 -24.49 9.02 3.73
N GLY A 194 -24.12 8.74 4.98
CA GLY A 194 -24.98 8.06 5.95
C GLY A 194 -25.20 6.57 5.69
N SER A 195 -24.36 5.95 4.85
CA SER A 195 -24.47 4.53 4.51
C SER A 195 -23.91 3.62 5.62
N ILE A 196 -23.04 4.15 6.49
CA ILE A 196 -22.47 3.41 7.61
C ILE A 196 -23.36 3.65 8.84
N THR A 197 -24.16 2.65 9.17
CA THR A 197 -25.11 2.69 10.32
C THR A 197 -24.71 1.77 11.47
N LEU A 198 -23.79 0.83 11.22
CA LEU A 198 -23.31 -0.16 12.18
C LEU A 198 -21.78 -0.16 12.18
N GLY A 199 -21.19 -0.29 13.36
CA GLY A 199 -19.76 -0.53 13.52
C GLY A 199 -19.46 -2.01 13.75
N MET A 200 -18.17 -2.32 13.86
CA MET A 200 -17.68 -3.68 14.12
C MET A 200 -16.61 -3.66 15.22
N LYS A 201 -16.51 -4.78 15.97
CA LYS A 201 -15.40 -5.00 16.89
C LYS A 201 -14.15 -5.34 16.10
N GLY A 202 -13.02 -4.79 16.53
CA GLY A 202 -11.72 -4.94 15.92
C GLY A 202 -11.21 -3.61 15.38
N GLY A 203 -10.08 -3.65 14.72
CA GLY A 203 -9.40 -2.44 14.25
C GLY A 203 -8.36 -2.76 13.21
N TYR A 204 -7.62 -1.74 12.86
CA TYR A 204 -6.58 -1.84 11.85
C TYR A 204 -5.45 -0.85 12.15
N ASN A 205 -4.26 -1.11 11.63
CA ASN A 205 -3.15 -0.17 11.72
C ASN A 205 -3.15 0.74 10.50
N PHE A 206 -3.23 2.06 10.73
CA PHE A 206 -3.17 3.06 9.68
C PHE A 206 -1.99 3.99 9.86
N THR A 207 -1.44 4.43 8.74
CA THR A 207 -0.37 5.41 8.69
C THR A 207 -0.62 6.43 7.59
N ASP A 208 -0.07 7.63 7.75
CA ASP A 208 -0.20 8.69 6.74
C ASP A 208 0.69 8.39 5.53
N VAL A 209 0.12 8.50 4.33
CA VAL A 209 0.83 8.31 3.07
C VAL A 209 2.04 9.23 2.93
N ARG A 210 1.94 10.46 3.46
CA ARG A 210 3.01 11.46 3.42
C ARG A 210 4.21 11.03 4.26
N ASP A 211 3.97 10.40 5.41
CA ASP A 211 5.02 9.94 6.31
C ASP A 211 5.70 8.67 5.77
N VAL A 212 4.92 7.77 5.18
CA VAL A 212 5.46 6.59 4.46
C VAL A 212 6.31 7.03 3.27
N ALA A 213 5.81 7.97 2.47
CA ALA A 213 6.57 8.52 1.34
C ALA A 213 7.86 9.19 1.80
N ALA A 214 7.83 9.96 2.89
CA ALA A 214 9.02 10.60 3.46
C ALA A 214 10.08 9.58 3.91
N ALA A 215 9.66 8.48 4.54
CA ALA A 215 10.56 7.39 4.90
C ALA A 215 11.18 6.71 3.67
N ILE A 216 10.38 6.44 2.63
CA ILE A 216 10.86 5.85 1.38
C ILE A 216 11.82 6.82 0.66
N VAL A 217 11.54 8.10 0.63
CA VAL A 217 12.43 9.13 0.07
C VAL A 217 13.75 9.18 0.86
N THR A 218 13.70 9.15 2.19
CA THR A 218 14.91 9.09 3.03
C THR A 218 15.72 7.83 2.73
N LEU A 219 15.06 6.67 2.62
CA LEU A 219 15.70 5.41 2.26
C LEU A 219 16.36 5.49 0.86
N ALA A 220 15.68 6.11 -0.10
CA ALA A 220 16.19 6.27 -1.47
C ALA A 220 17.45 7.15 -1.55
N LEU A 221 17.53 8.18 -0.71
CA LEU A 221 18.61 9.17 -0.75
C LEU A 221 19.82 8.81 0.15
N ALA A 222 19.56 8.28 1.34
CA ALA A 222 20.60 8.11 2.35
C ALA A 222 20.46 6.83 3.20
N GLY A 223 19.48 5.97 2.92
CA GLY A 223 19.23 4.78 3.74
C GLY A 223 20.30 3.69 3.60
N LYS A 224 20.36 2.81 4.58
CA LYS A 224 21.21 1.62 4.58
C LYS A 224 20.74 0.64 3.52
N GLN A 225 21.66 0.07 2.79
CA GLN A 225 21.38 -0.93 1.75
C GLN A 225 21.15 -2.31 2.39
N GLY A 226 20.22 -3.09 1.84
CA GLY A 226 19.94 -4.44 2.32
C GLY A 226 19.06 -4.53 3.57
N GLU A 227 18.64 -3.38 4.13
CA GLU A 227 17.77 -3.32 5.30
C GLU A 227 16.30 -3.22 4.90
N ASP A 228 15.43 -3.88 5.65
CA ASP A 228 13.99 -3.88 5.44
C ASP A 228 13.29 -3.12 6.57
N TYR A 229 12.12 -2.51 6.30
CA TYR A 229 11.47 -1.62 7.27
C TYR A 229 9.94 -1.78 7.28
N VAL A 230 9.38 -2.00 8.45
CA VAL A 230 7.95 -1.86 8.69
C VAL A 230 7.62 -0.38 8.87
N LEU A 231 6.66 0.11 8.08
CA LEU A 231 6.18 1.49 8.12
C LEU A 231 4.72 1.51 8.59
N ALA A 232 4.53 1.21 9.86
CA ALA A 232 3.24 1.20 10.53
C ALA A 232 3.03 2.50 11.33
N GLY A 233 1.77 2.85 11.52
CA GLY A 233 1.36 4.00 12.31
C GLY A 233 0.62 3.56 13.56
N GLU A 234 -0.63 4.00 13.71
CA GLU A 234 -1.44 3.78 14.88
C GLU A 234 -2.48 2.67 14.66
N TYR A 235 -2.60 1.75 15.63
CA TYR A 235 -3.74 0.84 15.66
C TYR A 235 -4.98 1.59 16.15
N ILE A 236 -6.03 1.61 15.33
CA ILE A 236 -7.30 2.25 15.69
C ILE A 236 -8.45 1.27 15.55
N ARG A 237 -9.34 1.24 16.55
CA ARG A 237 -10.56 0.44 16.46
C ARG A 237 -11.53 1.09 15.45
N ILE A 238 -12.28 0.28 14.73
CA ILE A 238 -13.25 0.77 13.72
C ILE A 238 -14.26 1.75 14.32
N MET A 239 -14.70 1.53 15.56
CA MET A 239 -15.63 2.44 16.22
C MET A 239 -15.00 3.79 16.56
N ASP A 240 -13.72 3.80 16.95
CA ASP A 240 -12.99 5.06 17.24
C ASP A 240 -12.75 5.83 15.94
N LEU A 241 -12.41 5.12 14.86
CA LEU A 241 -12.27 5.68 13.51
C LEU A 241 -13.59 6.36 13.06
N ILE A 242 -14.72 5.67 13.20
CA ILE A 242 -16.04 6.22 12.89
C ILE A 242 -16.35 7.42 13.81
N GLY A 243 -15.95 7.37 15.08
CA GLY A 243 -16.04 8.47 16.02
C GLY A 243 -15.24 9.71 15.58
N HIS A 244 -14.07 9.53 14.97
CA HIS A 244 -13.33 10.64 14.33
C HIS A 244 -14.10 11.21 13.13
N PHE A 245 -14.62 10.35 12.26
CA PHE A 245 -15.46 10.81 11.15
C PHE A 245 -16.65 11.64 11.62
N GLN A 246 -17.31 11.21 12.69
CA GLN A 246 -18.43 11.97 13.28
C GLN A 246 -17.99 13.35 13.77
N ARG A 247 -16.89 13.44 14.52
CA ARG A 247 -16.39 14.72 15.04
C ARG A 247 -16.04 15.70 13.92
N ILE A 248 -15.41 15.20 12.87
CA ILE A 248 -14.95 16.02 11.74
C ILE A 248 -16.14 16.54 10.92
N THR A 249 -17.13 15.68 10.65
CA THR A 249 -18.21 15.98 9.69
C THR A 249 -19.50 16.46 10.34
N GLY A 250 -19.64 16.34 11.67
CA GLY A 250 -20.91 16.54 12.37
C GLY A 250 -21.98 15.49 12.04
N GLY A 251 -21.61 14.38 11.39
CA GLY A 251 -22.53 13.35 10.94
C GLY A 251 -23.20 12.56 12.08
N LYS A 252 -24.06 11.62 11.72
CA LYS A 252 -24.80 10.79 12.67
C LYS A 252 -23.90 9.89 13.50
N LYS A 253 -24.15 9.83 14.81
CA LYS A 253 -23.44 8.93 15.72
C LYS A 253 -23.79 7.47 15.42
N VAL A 254 -22.77 6.64 15.20
CA VAL A 254 -22.93 5.20 15.09
C VAL A 254 -22.60 4.58 16.44
N THR A 255 -23.59 3.95 17.08
CA THR A 255 -23.45 3.32 18.42
C THR A 255 -23.70 1.83 18.41
N ALA A 256 -24.34 1.34 17.37
CA ALA A 256 -24.68 -0.08 17.26
C ALA A 256 -23.54 -0.88 16.66
N TYR A 257 -23.36 -2.10 17.17
CA TYR A 257 -22.36 -3.06 16.68
C TYR A 257 -23.02 -4.20 15.91
N CYS A 258 -22.42 -4.56 14.80
CA CYS A 258 -22.70 -5.84 14.14
C CYS A 258 -21.73 -6.90 14.68
N PRO A 259 -22.19 -7.96 15.34
CA PRO A 259 -21.34 -9.07 15.75
C PRO A 259 -20.68 -9.74 14.54
N MET A 260 -19.42 -10.14 14.65
CA MET A 260 -18.65 -10.72 13.55
C MET A 260 -19.32 -11.97 12.94
N TRP A 261 -19.90 -12.82 13.80
CA TRP A 261 -20.64 -14.03 13.33
C TRP A 261 -21.85 -13.66 12.48
N LEU A 262 -22.58 -12.59 12.86
CA LEU A 262 -23.76 -12.11 12.11
C LEU A 262 -23.33 -11.49 10.78
N ALA A 263 -22.27 -10.68 10.80
CA ALA A 263 -21.71 -10.12 9.58
C ALA A 263 -21.29 -11.23 8.58
N ARG A 264 -20.63 -12.29 9.06
CA ARG A 264 -20.27 -13.45 8.24
C ARG A 264 -21.50 -14.22 7.71
N ALA A 265 -22.53 -14.40 8.53
CA ALA A 265 -23.75 -15.09 8.12
C ALA A 265 -24.53 -14.29 7.05
N LEU A 266 -24.52 -12.95 7.10
CA LEU A 266 -25.22 -12.09 6.16
C LEU A 266 -24.45 -11.86 4.85
N LEU A 267 -23.13 -12.13 4.80
CA LEU A 267 -22.29 -11.88 3.63
C LEU A 267 -22.83 -12.47 2.31
N PRO A 268 -23.32 -13.72 2.25
CA PRO A 268 -23.83 -14.27 0.98
C PRO A 268 -25.01 -13.47 0.42
N ALA A 269 -25.94 -13.06 1.31
CA ALA A 269 -27.09 -12.24 0.91
C ALA A 269 -26.64 -10.83 0.48
N LEU A 270 -25.72 -10.21 1.22
CA LEU A 270 -25.15 -8.90 0.88
C LEU A 270 -24.40 -8.95 -0.46
N ASN A 271 -23.61 -9.98 -0.72
CA ASN A 271 -22.90 -10.15 -1.97
C ASN A 271 -23.86 -10.28 -3.18
N LEU A 272 -24.99 -10.97 -2.98
CA LEU A 272 -26.03 -11.04 -4.01
C LEU A 272 -26.64 -9.67 -4.28
N ILE A 273 -26.95 -8.89 -3.23
CA ILE A 273 -27.48 -7.53 -3.36
C ILE A 273 -26.47 -6.62 -4.06
N TYR A 274 -25.19 -6.67 -3.69
CA TYR A 274 -24.12 -5.89 -4.34
C TYR A 274 -24.00 -6.24 -5.82
N LYS A 275 -24.06 -7.54 -6.16
CA LYS A 275 -24.04 -8.02 -7.55
C LYS A 275 -25.23 -7.50 -8.36
N ILE A 276 -26.46 -7.55 -7.80
CA ILE A 276 -27.67 -7.07 -8.45
C ILE A 276 -27.60 -5.54 -8.67
N ARG A 277 -27.08 -4.79 -7.70
CA ARG A 277 -26.99 -3.34 -7.76
C ARG A 277 -25.77 -2.83 -8.55
N GLY A 278 -24.86 -3.71 -8.97
CA GLY A 278 -23.62 -3.31 -9.67
C GLY A 278 -22.66 -2.47 -8.81
N VAL A 279 -22.76 -2.55 -7.47
CA VAL A 279 -21.90 -1.77 -6.57
C VAL A 279 -20.81 -2.65 -5.96
N LYS A 280 -19.65 -2.04 -5.68
CA LYS A 280 -18.56 -2.75 -5.02
C LYS A 280 -18.97 -3.13 -3.59
N PRO A 281 -18.68 -4.37 -3.13
CA PRO A 281 -19.00 -4.77 -1.77
C PRO A 281 -18.21 -3.96 -0.75
N VAL A 282 -18.91 -3.39 0.23
CA VAL A 282 -18.32 -2.71 1.39
C VAL A 282 -17.67 -3.72 2.33
N PHE A 283 -18.28 -4.91 2.45
CA PHE A 283 -17.77 -6.00 3.26
C PHE A 283 -17.46 -7.23 2.39
N SER A 284 -16.33 -7.85 2.66
CA SER A 284 -15.89 -9.11 2.09
C SER A 284 -15.39 -10.03 3.20
N ASN A 285 -15.23 -11.33 2.91
CA ASN A 285 -14.60 -12.25 3.86
C ASN A 285 -13.21 -11.77 4.28
N TYR A 286 -12.47 -11.16 3.35
CA TYR A 286 -11.14 -10.63 3.62
C TYR A 286 -11.19 -9.39 4.52
N SER A 287 -12.09 -8.43 4.27
CA SER A 287 -12.21 -7.24 5.15
C SER A 287 -12.67 -7.62 6.55
N LEU A 288 -13.56 -8.61 6.70
CA LEU A 288 -13.95 -9.12 8.02
C LEU A 288 -12.80 -9.85 8.73
N TYR A 289 -11.95 -10.54 7.97
CA TYR A 289 -10.74 -11.15 8.52
C TYR A 289 -9.78 -10.06 9.02
N THR A 290 -9.44 -9.07 8.18
CA THR A 290 -8.45 -8.04 8.51
C THR A 290 -8.83 -7.17 9.71
N ILE A 291 -10.13 -6.87 9.89
CA ILE A 291 -10.62 -6.15 11.07
C ILE A 291 -10.41 -6.95 12.36
N GLY A 292 -10.50 -8.29 12.29
CA GLY A 292 -10.30 -9.18 13.44
C GLY A 292 -8.87 -9.68 13.62
N ALA A 293 -7.99 -9.46 12.65
CA ALA A 293 -6.61 -9.92 12.65
C ALA A 293 -5.74 -9.13 13.64
N ASN A 294 -4.58 -9.70 13.98
CA ASN A 294 -3.56 -8.96 14.72
C ASN A 294 -2.96 -7.87 13.82
N ALA A 295 -2.97 -6.63 14.29
CA ALA A 295 -2.45 -5.47 13.55
C ALA A 295 -1.46 -4.64 14.40
N LEU A 296 -0.73 -5.32 15.28
CA LEU A 296 0.34 -4.71 16.09
C LEU A 296 1.68 -4.89 15.38
N PHE A 297 2.29 -3.79 14.96
CA PHE A 297 3.55 -3.78 14.23
C PHE A 297 4.59 -2.92 14.93
N ASP A 298 5.87 -3.32 14.84
CA ASP A 298 7.01 -2.52 15.32
C ASP A 298 7.65 -1.74 14.16
N SER A 299 7.63 -0.42 14.24
CA SER A 299 8.36 0.48 13.34
C SER A 299 9.61 1.08 13.99
N GLY A 300 10.08 0.54 15.09
CA GLY A 300 11.22 1.05 15.84
C GLY A 300 12.51 1.11 15.01
N LYS A 301 12.71 0.16 14.11
CA LYS A 301 13.84 0.17 13.16
C LYS A 301 13.74 1.33 12.19
N ALA A 302 12.58 1.55 11.57
CA ALA A 302 12.35 2.69 10.69
C ALA A 302 12.48 4.03 11.44
N ALA A 303 12.04 4.09 12.69
CA ALA A 303 12.19 5.27 13.53
C ALA A 303 13.68 5.64 13.78
N ARG A 304 14.53 4.65 14.00
CA ARG A 304 15.97 4.86 14.22
C ARG A 304 16.73 5.20 12.94
N ASP A 305 16.48 4.45 11.89
CA ASP A 305 17.31 4.49 10.68
C ASP A 305 16.81 5.51 9.64
N LEU A 306 15.51 5.76 9.59
CA LEU A 306 14.88 6.64 8.60
C LEU A 306 14.22 7.88 9.22
N ASN A 307 14.34 8.07 10.54
CA ASN A 307 13.62 9.09 11.30
C ASN A 307 12.10 9.04 11.05
N TYR A 308 11.56 7.83 10.88
CA TYR A 308 10.13 7.63 10.66
C TYR A 308 9.34 8.00 11.92
N ARG A 309 8.51 9.02 11.82
CA ARG A 309 7.65 9.52 12.89
C ARG A 309 6.26 9.73 12.31
N PRO A 310 5.43 8.67 12.27
CA PRO A 310 4.09 8.81 11.72
C PRO A 310 3.27 9.78 12.58
N ARG A 311 2.56 10.69 11.93
CA ARG A 311 1.65 11.61 12.59
C ARG A 311 0.47 10.87 13.22
N PRO A 312 -0.17 11.45 14.24
CA PRO A 312 -1.37 10.88 14.82
C PRO A 312 -2.46 10.67 13.78
N ILE A 313 -3.18 9.54 13.85
CA ILE A 313 -4.24 9.23 12.89
C ILE A 313 -5.34 10.30 12.86
N ALA A 314 -5.61 10.96 13.99
CA ALA A 314 -6.58 12.05 14.06
C ALA A 314 -6.23 13.20 13.09
N GLU A 315 -4.96 13.63 13.04
CA GLU A 315 -4.48 14.66 12.12
C GLU A 315 -4.63 14.20 10.66
N THR A 316 -4.24 12.97 10.38
CA THR A 316 -4.39 12.37 9.04
C THR A 316 -5.85 12.38 8.56
N LEU A 317 -6.79 12.04 9.46
CA LEU A 317 -8.22 12.02 9.14
C LEU A 317 -8.80 13.42 8.93
N GLU A 318 -8.37 14.40 9.71
CA GLU A 318 -8.76 15.80 9.53
C GLU A 318 -8.27 16.35 8.20
N ASP A 319 -7.02 16.09 7.84
CA ASP A 319 -6.45 16.51 6.57
C ASP A 319 -7.13 15.81 5.38
N THR A 320 -7.44 14.52 5.52
CA THR A 320 -8.19 13.76 4.51
C THR A 320 -9.58 14.36 4.32
N ALA A 321 -10.26 14.71 5.42
CA ALA A 321 -11.57 15.32 5.36
C ALA A 321 -11.55 16.67 4.66
N ARG A 322 -10.58 17.54 5.01
CA ARG A 322 -10.39 18.85 4.35
C ARG A 322 -10.15 18.71 2.85
N TRP A 323 -9.43 17.68 2.46
CA TRP A 323 -9.15 17.41 1.05
C TRP A 323 -10.38 16.89 0.30
N LEU A 324 -11.29 16.16 0.96
CA LEU A 324 -12.50 15.58 0.34
C LEU A 324 -13.70 16.53 0.29
N MET A 325 -13.78 17.51 1.20
CA MET A 325 -14.84 18.54 1.29
C MET A 325 -14.52 19.76 0.44
#